data_43c72daf84e8c6f2b7061b3c94f50fbf
#
_entry.id   43c72daf84e8c6f2b7061b3c94f50fbf
#
_cell.length_a   1.000
_cell.length_b   1.000
_cell.length_c   1.000
_cell.angle_alpha   90.00
_cell.angle_beta   90.00
_cell.angle_gamma   90.00
#
_symmetry.space_group_name_H-M   'P 1'
#
loop_
_entity.id
_entity.type
_entity.pdbx_description
1 polymer ?
#
loop_
_entity_poly.entity_id
_entity_poly.type
_entity_poly.pdbx_seq_one_letter_code
_entity_poly.pdbx_strand_id
1 'polypeptide(L)'
;VKLIFAGTPKVAALVLQELAKEHQISLVITRPDSLVGRKRDVTPSEVAKLAEQLGIPVLKANRLGQSEFEDIRKAGATRAIVVAYGSIIPKEALELFPWWNLHFSLLPAWRGASPLQYSLIKNSGQGISLFELEAALDTGPLIDSVALQHPEDKPAGEILADLAGLGAEMILRNLAIPALPKQQEGEATFAPKISRADARVNFSETATLIQRKIYAFNPEPVAWCKAEGKELRIFSARSFGTIDAKSKGVDELEPGELKVSQGRVLVGCGQGSKLELIEVQSAGGRRMNAIDWHRGFGGSKLE
;
A
#
# COMPACT_ATOMS: atom_id res chain seq x y z
N VAL A 1 -15.94 -24.18 1.38
CA VAL A 1 -16.41 -23.55 0.13
C VAL A 1 -15.31 -23.63 -0.92
N LYS A 2 -15.67 -23.77 -2.19
CA LYS A 2 -14.73 -23.79 -3.31
C LYS A 2 -14.59 -22.37 -3.87
N LEU A 3 -13.37 -21.83 -3.85
CA LEU A 3 -13.10 -20.42 -4.15
C LEU A 3 -12.14 -20.26 -5.34
N ILE A 4 -12.26 -19.14 -6.03
CA ILE A 4 -11.19 -18.54 -6.83
C ILE A 4 -10.56 -17.42 -6.02
N PHE A 5 -9.23 -17.26 -6.12
CA PHE A 5 -8.52 -16.16 -5.52
C PHE A 5 -7.83 -15.31 -6.59
N ALA A 6 -8.03 -13.99 -6.58
CA ALA A 6 -7.39 -13.07 -7.50
C ALA A 6 -6.53 -12.06 -6.72
N GLY A 7 -5.22 -12.05 -6.98
CA GLY A 7 -4.29 -11.18 -6.27
C GLY A 7 -2.90 -11.16 -6.88
N THR A 8 -2.05 -10.22 -6.47
CA THR A 8 -0.70 -10.08 -7.05
C THR A 8 0.39 -9.89 -5.99
N PRO A 9 0.34 -8.86 -5.09
CA PRO A 9 1.43 -8.53 -4.18
C PRO A 9 1.46 -9.43 -2.94
N LYS A 10 2.47 -9.21 -2.11
CA LYS A 10 2.70 -9.95 -0.86
C LYS A 10 1.50 -9.95 0.07
N VAL A 11 0.80 -8.83 0.22
CA VAL A 11 -0.42 -8.77 1.07
C VAL A 11 -1.49 -9.75 0.59
N ALA A 12 -1.68 -9.90 -0.72
CA ALA A 12 -2.61 -10.87 -1.28
C ALA A 12 -2.15 -12.32 -1.03
N ALA A 13 -0.85 -12.60 -1.13
CA ALA A 13 -0.30 -13.92 -0.82
C ALA A 13 -0.52 -14.29 0.66
N LEU A 14 -0.38 -13.35 1.60
CA LEU A 14 -0.67 -13.58 3.01
C LEU A 14 -2.15 -13.95 3.24
N VAL A 15 -3.08 -13.22 2.59
CA VAL A 15 -4.51 -13.56 2.66
C VAL A 15 -4.80 -14.93 2.04
N LEU A 16 -4.23 -15.22 0.84
CA LEU A 16 -4.37 -16.51 0.18
C LEU A 16 -3.93 -17.66 1.08
N GLN A 17 -2.80 -17.50 1.79
CA GLN A 17 -2.26 -18.49 2.70
C GLN A 17 -3.25 -18.86 3.81
N GLU A 18 -3.91 -17.86 4.41
CA GLU A 18 -4.90 -18.11 5.46
C GLU A 18 -6.17 -18.77 4.90
N LEU A 19 -6.70 -18.29 3.78
CA LEU A 19 -7.88 -18.86 3.15
C LEU A 19 -7.69 -20.33 2.71
N ALA A 20 -6.49 -20.68 2.23
CA ALA A 20 -6.17 -22.02 1.77
C ALA A 20 -6.09 -23.06 2.90
N LYS A 21 -6.01 -22.65 4.17
CA LYS A 21 -6.08 -23.55 5.33
C LYS A 21 -7.50 -24.07 5.58
N GLU A 22 -8.51 -23.25 5.30
CA GLU A 22 -9.91 -23.50 5.66
C GLU A 22 -10.79 -23.84 4.43
N HIS A 23 -10.35 -23.43 3.22
CA HIS A 23 -11.14 -23.57 2.01
C HIS A 23 -10.34 -24.10 0.82
N GLN A 24 -11.05 -24.78 -0.09
CA GLN A 24 -10.46 -25.23 -1.35
C GLN A 24 -10.32 -24.05 -2.31
N ILE A 25 -9.09 -23.63 -2.59
CA ILE A 25 -8.80 -22.68 -3.66
C ILE A 25 -8.62 -23.46 -4.95
N SER A 26 -9.57 -23.35 -5.87
CA SER A 26 -9.58 -24.14 -7.12
C SER A 26 -8.80 -23.50 -8.26
N LEU A 27 -8.61 -22.18 -8.21
CA LEU A 27 -7.87 -21.41 -9.18
C LEU A 27 -7.33 -20.14 -8.53
N VAL A 28 -6.09 -19.81 -8.82
CA VAL A 28 -5.50 -18.52 -8.49
C VAL A 28 -5.37 -17.70 -9.77
N ILE A 29 -5.80 -16.45 -9.75
CA ILE A 29 -5.64 -15.48 -10.85
C ILE A 29 -4.65 -14.41 -10.39
N THR A 30 -3.62 -14.16 -11.18
CA THR A 30 -2.60 -13.15 -10.85
C THR A 30 -2.08 -12.45 -12.11
N ARG A 31 -1.36 -11.34 -11.92
CA ARG A 31 -0.69 -10.67 -13.05
C ARG A 31 0.43 -11.56 -13.61
N PRO A 32 0.75 -11.43 -14.92
CA PRO A 32 1.91 -12.09 -15.51
C PRO A 32 3.20 -11.71 -14.81
N ASP A 33 4.21 -12.58 -15.00
CA ASP A 33 5.55 -12.34 -14.49
C ASP A 33 6.09 -11.01 -14.98
N SER A 34 6.83 -10.32 -14.12
CA SER A 34 7.34 -8.99 -14.40
C SER A 34 8.86 -8.92 -14.23
N LEU A 35 9.47 -7.95 -14.90
CA LEU A 35 10.90 -7.70 -14.77
C LEU A 35 11.19 -6.96 -13.47
N VAL A 36 11.92 -7.60 -12.55
CA VAL A 36 12.21 -7.08 -11.21
C VAL A 36 13.71 -6.90 -10.99
N GLY A 37 14.07 -5.90 -10.21
CA GLY A 37 15.45 -5.61 -9.83
C GLY A 37 16.31 -4.99 -10.94
N ARG A 38 17.59 -4.74 -10.61
CA ARG A 38 18.54 -4.11 -11.54
C ARG A 38 18.89 -5.00 -12.75
N LYS A 39 18.87 -6.33 -12.55
CA LYS A 39 19.14 -7.30 -13.60
C LYS A 39 17.95 -7.56 -14.51
N ARG A 40 16.76 -7.02 -14.17
CA ARG A 40 15.52 -7.23 -14.91
C ARG A 40 15.17 -8.72 -15.06
N ASP A 41 15.35 -9.49 -14.00
CA ASP A 41 14.99 -10.91 -13.98
C ASP A 41 13.46 -11.06 -14.04
N VAL A 42 12.99 -11.98 -14.89
CA VAL A 42 11.57 -12.33 -14.96
C VAL A 42 11.17 -13.03 -13.68
N THR A 43 10.27 -12.40 -12.92
CA THR A 43 9.90 -12.85 -11.57
C THR A 43 8.40 -13.04 -11.46
N PRO A 44 7.93 -14.23 -11.02
CA PRO A 44 6.53 -14.45 -10.69
C PRO A 44 6.05 -13.54 -9.56
N SER A 45 4.73 -13.24 -9.55
CA SER A 45 4.11 -12.54 -8.44
C SER A 45 4.22 -13.35 -7.14
N GLU A 46 4.14 -12.68 -5.98
CA GLU A 46 4.16 -13.39 -4.68
C GLU A 46 2.98 -14.38 -4.54
N VAL A 47 1.85 -14.05 -5.14
CA VAL A 47 0.68 -14.93 -5.19
C VAL A 47 0.93 -16.15 -6.08
N ALA A 48 1.60 -15.98 -7.25
CA ALA A 48 1.95 -17.12 -8.11
C ALA A 48 2.91 -18.08 -7.41
N LYS A 49 3.96 -17.57 -6.77
CA LYS A 49 4.92 -18.38 -6.00
C LYS A 49 4.24 -19.22 -4.92
N LEU A 50 3.35 -18.61 -4.15
CA LEU A 50 2.63 -19.30 -3.10
C LEU A 50 1.66 -20.35 -3.68
N ALA A 51 0.91 -20.01 -4.73
CA ALA A 51 -0.01 -20.95 -5.38
C ALA A 51 0.70 -22.18 -5.93
N GLU A 52 1.87 -22.01 -6.55
CA GLU A 52 2.73 -23.11 -7.02
C GLU A 52 3.19 -24.01 -5.84
N GLN A 53 3.60 -23.42 -4.71
CA GLN A 53 3.98 -24.17 -3.50
C GLN A 53 2.82 -24.98 -2.91
N LEU A 54 1.59 -24.44 -3.00
CA LEU A 54 0.39 -25.11 -2.53
C LEU A 54 -0.23 -26.09 -3.54
N GLY A 55 0.35 -26.20 -4.75
CA GLY A 55 -0.19 -27.04 -5.81
C GLY A 55 -1.51 -26.55 -6.41
N ILE A 56 -1.80 -25.25 -6.32
CA ILE A 56 -3.02 -24.63 -6.81
C ILE A 56 -2.81 -24.19 -8.27
N PRO A 57 -3.74 -24.49 -9.19
CA PRO A 57 -3.67 -24.00 -10.57
C PRO A 57 -3.58 -22.46 -10.63
N VAL A 58 -2.71 -21.93 -11.50
CA VAL A 58 -2.46 -20.49 -11.64
C VAL A 58 -2.81 -20.02 -13.06
N LEU A 59 -3.68 -19.03 -13.15
CA LEU A 59 -4.01 -18.29 -14.36
C LEU A 59 -3.31 -16.93 -14.31
N LYS A 60 -2.33 -16.72 -15.20
CA LYS A 60 -1.58 -15.45 -15.31
C LYS A 60 -2.20 -14.60 -16.40
N ALA A 61 -2.90 -13.51 -16.04
CA ALA A 61 -3.59 -12.67 -17.02
C ALA A 61 -3.50 -11.17 -16.68
N ASN A 62 -3.30 -10.34 -17.72
CA ASN A 62 -3.44 -8.88 -17.61
C ASN A 62 -4.91 -8.43 -17.73
N ARG A 63 -5.67 -9.18 -18.49
CA ARG A 63 -7.13 -9.00 -18.71
C ARG A 63 -7.76 -10.38 -18.76
N LEU A 64 -8.97 -10.48 -18.24
CA LEU A 64 -9.78 -11.68 -18.39
C LEU A 64 -10.59 -11.56 -19.68
N GLY A 65 -10.40 -12.49 -20.58
CA GLY A 65 -11.13 -12.62 -21.85
C GLY A 65 -11.83 -13.96 -21.95
N GLN A 66 -12.22 -14.34 -23.17
CA GLN A 66 -13.03 -15.54 -23.40
C GLN A 66 -12.34 -16.83 -22.95
N SER A 67 -11.03 -16.95 -23.19
CA SER A 67 -10.23 -18.12 -22.76
C SER A 67 -10.15 -18.23 -21.23
N GLU A 68 -9.93 -17.10 -20.55
CA GLU A 68 -9.84 -17.04 -19.10
C GLU A 68 -11.20 -17.35 -18.44
N PHE A 69 -12.31 -16.95 -19.07
CA PHE A 69 -13.64 -17.30 -18.57
C PHE A 69 -13.95 -18.80 -18.62
N GLU A 70 -13.40 -19.52 -19.60
CA GLU A 70 -13.51 -20.98 -19.65
C GLU A 70 -12.80 -21.64 -18.47
N ASP A 71 -11.58 -21.18 -18.15
CA ASP A 71 -10.82 -21.69 -17.02
C ASP A 71 -11.48 -21.36 -15.68
N ILE A 72 -12.04 -20.15 -15.55
CA ILE A 72 -12.82 -19.71 -14.39
C ILE A 72 -14.05 -20.60 -14.20
N ARG A 73 -14.80 -20.94 -15.27
CA ARG A 73 -15.97 -21.85 -15.19
C ARG A 73 -15.54 -23.28 -14.84
N LYS A 74 -14.48 -23.79 -15.46
CA LYS A 74 -13.93 -25.14 -15.19
C LYS A 74 -13.45 -25.28 -13.73
N ALA A 75 -13.00 -24.19 -13.10
CA ALA A 75 -12.61 -24.20 -11.71
C ALA A 75 -13.75 -24.59 -10.75
N GLY A 76 -15.02 -24.40 -11.18
CA GLY A 76 -16.21 -24.83 -10.44
C GLY A 76 -16.35 -24.16 -9.08
N ALA A 77 -15.86 -22.94 -8.92
CA ALA A 77 -16.00 -22.14 -7.72
C ALA A 77 -17.38 -21.50 -7.66
N THR A 78 -17.83 -21.22 -6.45
CA THR A 78 -19.11 -20.53 -6.20
C THR A 78 -18.90 -19.06 -5.81
N ARG A 79 -17.65 -18.65 -5.61
CA ARG A 79 -17.26 -17.28 -5.23
C ARG A 79 -15.79 -17.00 -5.57
N ALA A 80 -15.50 -15.74 -5.83
CA ALA A 80 -14.11 -15.29 -5.93
C ALA A 80 -13.78 -14.25 -4.84
N ILE A 81 -12.54 -14.29 -4.36
CA ILE A 81 -11.95 -13.32 -3.45
C ILE A 81 -10.87 -12.56 -4.18
N VAL A 82 -10.94 -11.24 -4.14
CA VAL A 82 -9.98 -10.33 -4.78
C VAL A 82 -9.21 -9.56 -3.71
N VAL A 83 -7.89 -9.55 -3.82
CA VAL A 83 -7.02 -8.75 -2.96
C VAL A 83 -5.90 -8.15 -3.80
N ALA A 84 -5.96 -6.86 -4.05
CA ALA A 84 -4.94 -6.12 -4.79
C ALA A 84 -4.50 -6.83 -6.10
N TYR A 85 -5.44 -7.28 -6.91
CA TYR A 85 -5.16 -7.97 -8.18
C TYR A 85 -4.45 -7.05 -9.19
N GLY A 86 -4.84 -5.77 -9.23
CA GLY A 86 -4.22 -4.76 -10.09
C GLY A 86 -4.72 -4.79 -11.54
N SER A 87 -5.87 -5.40 -11.79
CA SER A 87 -6.58 -5.35 -13.06
C SER A 87 -8.08 -5.33 -12.82
N ILE A 88 -8.83 -4.82 -13.78
CA ILE A 88 -10.29 -4.74 -13.74
C ILE A 88 -10.87 -6.15 -13.98
N ILE A 89 -11.83 -6.55 -13.16
CA ILE A 89 -12.66 -7.74 -13.40
C ILE A 89 -13.81 -7.30 -14.34
N PRO A 90 -13.88 -7.85 -15.55
CA PRO A 90 -14.90 -7.45 -16.50
C PRO A 90 -16.28 -7.94 -16.11
N LYS A 91 -17.32 -7.27 -16.62
CA LYS A 91 -18.72 -7.54 -16.30
C LYS A 91 -19.10 -9.02 -16.51
N GLU A 92 -18.63 -9.61 -17.59
CA GLU A 92 -18.90 -11.00 -17.94
C GLU A 92 -18.34 -11.99 -16.89
N ALA A 93 -17.25 -11.65 -16.21
CA ALA A 93 -16.73 -12.43 -15.09
C ALA A 93 -17.56 -12.22 -13.82
N LEU A 94 -18.00 -10.97 -13.56
CA LEU A 94 -18.84 -10.64 -12.41
C LEU A 94 -20.20 -11.34 -12.45
N GLU A 95 -20.72 -11.66 -13.65
CA GLU A 95 -21.99 -12.35 -13.85
C GLU A 95 -21.92 -13.87 -13.57
N LEU A 96 -20.72 -14.45 -13.43
CA LEU A 96 -20.57 -15.90 -13.20
C LEU A 96 -20.93 -16.31 -11.76
N PHE A 97 -20.53 -15.53 -10.80
CA PHE A 97 -20.76 -15.71 -9.36
C PHE A 97 -20.31 -14.43 -8.60
N PRO A 98 -20.63 -14.27 -7.30
CA PRO A 98 -20.19 -13.12 -6.51
C PRO A 98 -18.65 -13.02 -6.39
N TRP A 99 -18.13 -11.83 -6.60
CA TRP A 99 -16.72 -11.47 -6.41
C TRP A 99 -16.61 -10.51 -5.23
N TRP A 100 -15.92 -10.91 -4.18
CA TRP A 100 -15.66 -10.09 -3.01
C TRP A 100 -14.27 -9.50 -3.06
N ASN A 101 -14.16 -8.21 -2.81
CA ASN A 101 -12.87 -7.52 -2.75
C ASN A 101 -12.57 -7.05 -1.33
N LEU A 102 -11.35 -7.38 -0.85
CA LEU A 102 -10.80 -6.80 0.36
C LEU A 102 -10.09 -5.50 0.02
N HIS A 103 -10.60 -4.40 0.52
CA HIS A 103 -10.13 -3.04 0.29
C HIS A 103 -9.52 -2.45 1.55
N PHE A 104 -8.38 -1.76 1.41
CA PHE A 104 -7.60 -1.29 2.55
C PHE A 104 -7.93 0.16 2.92
N SER A 105 -9.22 0.45 3.03
CA SER A 105 -9.80 1.68 3.61
C SER A 105 -11.24 1.44 4.03
N LEU A 106 -11.83 2.41 4.73
CA LEU A 106 -13.27 2.44 5.04
C LEU A 106 -14.03 3.04 3.85
N LEU A 107 -14.57 2.20 2.97
CA LEU A 107 -15.42 2.64 1.87
C LEU A 107 -16.67 3.38 2.41
N PRO A 108 -17.10 4.46 1.72
CA PRO A 108 -16.71 4.95 0.39
C PRO A 108 -15.45 5.82 0.34
N ALA A 109 -14.70 5.97 1.46
CA ALA A 109 -13.45 6.70 1.45
C ALA A 109 -12.34 5.92 0.71
N TRP A 110 -11.60 6.63 -0.12
CA TRP A 110 -10.38 6.14 -0.80
C TRP A 110 -10.64 5.01 -1.80
N ARG A 111 -11.69 5.10 -2.63
CA ARG A 111 -11.88 4.22 -3.79
C ARG A 111 -10.69 4.30 -4.74
N GLY A 112 -10.16 3.16 -5.20
CA GLY A 112 -9.06 3.13 -6.18
C GLY A 112 -7.88 2.26 -5.80
N ALA A 113 -6.72 2.55 -6.42
CA ALA A 113 -5.58 1.65 -6.44
C ALA A 113 -4.65 1.73 -5.21
N SER A 114 -4.71 2.82 -4.41
CA SER A 114 -3.77 3.07 -3.31
C SER A 114 -4.48 3.51 -2.01
N PRO A 115 -5.53 2.79 -1.57
CA PRO A 115 -6.40 3.23 -0.46
C PRO A 115 -5.65 3.42 0.86
N LEU A 116 -4.81 2.47 1.27
CA LEU A 116 -4.04 2.59 2.51
C LEU A 116 -3.13 3.81 2.49
N GLN A 117 -2.39 4.04 1.41
CA GLN A 117 -1.46 5.16 1.32
C GLN A 117 -2.18 6.50 1.48
N TYR A 118 -3.31 6.68 0.80
CA TYR A 118 -4.10 7.91 0.93
C TYR A 118 -4.71 8.06 2.32
N SER A 119 -5.19 6.98 2.92
CA SER A 119 -5.74 7.03 4.28
C SER A 119 -4.68 7.42 5.32
N LEU A 120 -3.43 6.96 5.15
CA LEU A 120 -2.30 7.34 6.01
C LEU A 120 -1.90 8.80 5.80
N ILE A 121 -1.71 9.24 4.54
CA ILE A 121 -1.31 10.62 4.22
C ILE A 121 -2.35 11.62 4.75
N LYS A 122 -3.63 11.33 4.55
CA LYS A 122 -4.74 12.20 4.93
C LYS A 122 -5.23 11.98 6.36
N ASN A 123 -4.72 10.94 7.03
CA ASN A 123 -5.12 10.52 8.37
C ASN A 123 -6.65 10.41 8.53
N SER A 124 -7.30 9.76 7.57
CA SER A 124 -8.75 9.61 7.53
C SER A 124 -9.17 8.35 6.78
N GLY A 125 -10.34 7.80 7.11
CA GLY A 125 -10.89 6.61 6.46
C GLY A 125 -10.02 5.36 6.63
N GLN A 126 -9.28 5.26 7.74
CA GLN A 126 -8.38 4.15 8.02
C GLN A 126 -9.17 2.92 8.47
N GLY A 127 -8.88 1.79 7.85
CA GLY A 127 -9.54 0.52 8.12
C GLY A 127 -9.50 -0.41 6.93
N ILE A 128 -10.36 -1.42 6.97
CA ILE A 128 -10.57 -2.38 5.88
C ILE A 128 -12.05 -2.52 5.58
N SER A 129 -12.38 -2.77 4.33
CA SER A 129 -13.74 -3.08 3.87
C SER A 129 -13.75 -4.32 3.01
N LEU A 130 -14.70 -5.22 3.24
CA LEU A 130 -15.03 -6.32 2.36
C LEU A 130 -16.32 -5.95 1.62
N PHE A 131 -16.30 -5.97 0.29
CA PHE A 131 -17.46 -5.57 -0.50
C PHE A 131 -17.61 -6.44 -1.75
N GLU A 132 -18.79 -6.49 -2.32
CA GLU A 132 -19.07 -7.18 -3.57
C GLU A 132 -18.73 -6.31 -4.76
N LEU A 133 -17.93 -6.83 -5.72
CA LEU A 133 -17.52 -6.08 -6.90
C LEU A 133 -18.71 -5.83 -7.84
N GLU A 134 -18.74 -4.62 -8.35
CA GLU A 134 -19.61 -4.16 -9.44
C GLU A 134 -18.79 -3.60 -10.60
N ALA A 135 -19.46 -3.23 -11.68
CA ALA A 135 -18.79 -2.70 -12.87
C ALA A 135 -18.08 -1.36 -12.63
N ALA A 136 -18.59 -0.55 -11.70
CA ALA A 136 -17.96 0.72 -11.34
C ALA A 136 -16.89 0.53 -10.24
N LEU A 137 -15.90 1.40 -10.24
CA LEU A 137 -14.73 1.27 -9.38
C LEU A 137 -15.09 1.39 -7.88
N ASP A 138 -14.96 0.28 -7.17
CA ASP A 138 -15.13 0.16 -5.71
C ASP A 138 -16.46 0.74 -5.18
N THR A 139 -17.54 0.61 -5.96
CA THR A 139 -18.88 1.15 -5.62
C THR A 139 -19.82 0.13 -5.01
N GLY A 140 -19.51 -1.15 -5.13
CA GLY A 140 -20.40 -2.23 -4.75
C GLY A 140 -20.76 -2.27 -3.26
N PRO A 141 -21.80 -3.01 -2.88
CA PRO A 141 -22.31 -3.04 -1.52
C PRO A 141 -21.30 -3.65 -0.54
N LEU A 142 -21.22 -3.07 0.65
CA LEU A 142 -20.38 -3.53 1.76
C LEU A 142 -20.96 -4.81 2.36
N ILE A 143 -20.11 -5.79 2.55
CA ILE A 143 -20.38 -7.02 3.30
C ILE A 143 -19.97 -6.81 4.75
N ASP A 144 -18.78 -6.20 4.98
CA ASP A 144 -18.24 -5.97 6.31
C ASP A 144 -17.21 -4.85 6.28
N SER A 145 -16.96 -4.22 7.41
CA SER A 145 -15.91 -3.21 7.54
C SER A 145 -15.42 -3.08 8.98
N VAL A 146 -14.14 -2.77 9.15
CA VAL A 146 -13.53 -2.52 10.46
C VAL A 146 -12.73 -1.24 10.41
N ALA A 147 -13.09 -0.28 11.26
CA ALA A 147 -12.33 0.96 11.46
C ALA A 147 -11.07 0.68 12.29
N LEU A 148 -9.96 1.23 11.88
CA LEU A 148 -8.66 1.07 12.53
C LEU A 148 -7.94 2.42 12.58
N GLN A 149 -7.02 2.57 13.52
CA GLN A 149 -6.03 3.64 13.50
C GLN A 149 -4.64 3.03 13.39
N HIS A 150 -3.82 3.59 12.49
CA HIS A 150 -2.46 3.12 12.29
C HIS A 150 -1.44 4.07 12.91
N PRO A 151 -0.32 3.55 13.44
CA PRO A 151 0.78 4.39 13.89
C PRO A 151 1.33 5.25 12.74
N GLU A 152 1.62 6.53 13.02
CA GLU A 152 2.12 7.47 12.01
C GLU A 152 3.58 7.23 11.62
N ASP A 153 4.29 6.37 12.35
CA ASP A 153 5.69 6.01 12.16
C ASP A 153 5.90 4.55 11.71
N LYS A 154 4.82 3.88 11.27
CA LYS A 154 4.88 2.51 10.75
C LYS A 154 4.77 2.51 9.22
N PRO A 155 5.71 1.84 8.52
CA PRO A 155 5.66 1.73 7.05
C PRO A 155 4.37 1.07 6.55
N ALA A 156 3.81 1.58 5.45
CA ALA A 156 2.60 1.01 4.83
C ALA A 156 2.73 -0.49 4.50
N GLY A 157 3.94 -0.93 4.11
CA GLY A 157 4.17 -2.36 3.86
C GLY A 157 4.01 -3.25 5.08
N GLU A 158 4.36 -2.75 6.27
CA GLU A 158 4.17 -3.47 7.54
C GLU A 158 2.70 -3.42 7.97
N ILE A 159 2.04 -2.27 7.82
CA ILE A 159 0.60 -2.13 8.09
C ILE A 159 -0.20 -3.09 7.18
N LEU A 160 0.13 -3.18 5.88
CA LEU A 160 -0.51 -4.13 4.97
C LEU A 160 -0.34 -5.58 5.42
N ALA A 161 0.81 -5.95 5.99
CA ALA A 161 1.03 -7.30 6.50
C ALA A 161 0.11 -7.60 7.72
N ASP A 162 -0.05 -6.64 8.63
CA ASP A 162 -0.99 -6.78 9.76
C ASP A 162 -2.44 -6.86 9.26
N LEU A 163 -2.81 -5.99 8.30
CA LEU A 163 -4.16 -5.96 7.73
C LEU A 163 -4.50 -7.22 6.93
N ALA A 164 -3.50 -7.95 6.41
CA ALA A 164 -3.73 -9.21 5.72
C ALA A 164 -4.37 -10.27 6.64
N GLY A 165 -3.88 -10.38 7.87
CA GLY A 165 -4.46 -11.28 8.88
C GLY A 165 -5.90 -10.92 9.22
N LEU A 166 -6.14 -9.65 9.60
CA LEU A 166 -7.49 -9.15 9.89
C LEU A 166 -8.45 -9.29 8.71
N GLY A 167 -7.96 -9.02 7.49
CA GLY A 167 -8.74 -9.18 6.26
C GLY A 167 -9.09 -10.63 5.97
N ALA A 168 -8.17 -11.56 6.20
CA ALA A 168 -8.44 -13.00 6.06
C ALA A 168 -9.50 -13.47 7.07
N GLU A 169 -9.39 -13.08 8.33
CA GLU A 169 -10.39 -13.37 9.37
C GLU A 169 -11.76 -12.79 8.99
N MET A 170 -11.81 -11.55 8.47
CA MET A 170 -13.05 -10.94 8.00
C MET A 170 -13.68 -11.76 6.86
N ILE A 171 -12.89 -12.19 5.89
CA ILE A 171 -13.38 -13.01 4.77
C ILE A 171 -13.89 -14.37 5.29
N LEU A 172 -13.12 -15.09 6.11
CA LEU A 172 -13.48 -16.39 6.66
C LEU A 172 -14.79 -16.33 7.46
N ARG A 173 -14.94 -15.34 8.32
CA ARG A 173 -16.15 -15.10 9.12
C ARG A 173 -17.37 -14.91 8.21
N ASN A 174 -17.26 -14.12 7.15
CA ASN A 174 -18.35 -13.84 6.23
C ASN A 174 -18.63 -14.98 5.22
N LEU A 175 -17.65 -15.87 4.98
CA LEU A 175 -17.87 -17.10 4.23
C LEU A 175 -18.67 -18.13 5.06
N ALA A 176 -18.46 -18.18 6.37
CA ALA A 176 -19.17 -19.07 7.28
C ALA A 176 -20.61 -18.60 7.54
N ILE A 177 -20.80 -17.30 7.79
CA ILE A 177 -22.10 -16.68 8.08
C ILE A 177 -22.22 -15.42 7.22
N PRO A 178 -22.76 -15.53 6.00
CA PRO A 178 -22.85 -14.39 5.11
C PRO A 178 -23.70 -13.25 5.67
N ALA A 179 -23.12 -12.07 5.78
CA ALA A 179 -23.87 -10.85 6.06
C ALA A 179 -24.68 -10.41 4.83
N LEU A 180 -25.81 -9.73 5.05
CA LEU A 180 -26.52 -9.06 3.96
C LEU A 180 -25.73 -7.84 3.52
N PRO A 181 -25.36 -7.73 2.23
CA PRO A 181 -24.64 -6.59 1.73
C PRO A 181 -25.45 -5.29 1.88
N LYS A 182 -24.77 -4.21 2.27
CA LYS A 182 -25.36 -2.87 2.46
C LYS A 182 -24.75 -1.88 1.50
N GLN A 183 -25.57 -1.00 0.93
CA GLN A 183 -25.06 0.07 0.10
C GLN A 183 -24.08 0.96 0.87
N GLN A 184 -23.05 1.44 0.18
CA GLN A 184 -22.10 2.40 0.76
C GLN A 184 -22.81 3.72 1.03
N GLU A 185 -22.59 4.31 2.21
CA GLU A 185 -23.15 5.58 2.61
C GLU A 185 -22.05 6.62 2.85
N GLY A 186 -22.31 7.88 2.52
CA GLY A 186 -21.39 9.00 2.72
C GLY A 186 -20.72 9.47 1.41
N GLU A 187 -19.84 10.46 1.55
CA GLU A 187 -19.12 11.06 0.43
C GLU A 187 -17.93 10.20 0.02
N ALA A 188 -17.86 9.87 -1.27
CA ALA A 188 -16.76 9.08 -1.82
C ALA A 188 -15.52 9.95 -2.03
N THR A 189 -14.36 9.45 -1.59
CA THR A 189 -13.06 10.02 -1.93
C THR A 189 -12.25 9.01 -2.74
N PHE A 190 -11.18 9.48 -3.42
CA PHE A 190 -10.46 8.66 -4.39
C PHE A 190 -8.98 8.55 -4.05
N ALA A 191 -8.44 7.36 -4.33
CA ALA A 191 -7.05 6.99 -4.09
C ALA A 191 -6.41 6.47 -5.40
N PRO A 192 -6.05 7.36 -6.34
CA PRO A 192 -5.42 6.97 -7.60
C PRO A 192 -4.10 6.25 -7.35
N LYS A 193 -3.61 5.55 -8.38
CA LYS A 193 -2.31 4.88 -8.32
C LYS A 193 -1.20 5.89 -8.08
N ILE A 194 -0.39 5.65 -7.07
CA ILE A 194 0.78 6.47 -6.73
C ILE A 194 1.91 6.18 -7.71
N SER A 195 2.47 7.24 -8.26
CA SER A 195 3.64 7.20 -9.13
C SER A 195 4.91 7.54 -8.34
N ARG A 196 6.07 7.31 -8.99
CA ARG A 196 7.35 7.77 -8.44
C ARG A 196 7.43 9.30 -8.29
N ALA A 197 6.76 10.05 -9.17
CA ALA A 197 6.73 11.51 -9.11
C ALA A 197 5.99 12.00 -7.85
N ASP A 198 4.90 11.33 -7.46
CA ASP A 198 4.12 11.66 -6.27
C ASP A 198 4.92 11.46 -4.98
N ALA A 199 5.93 10.58 -5.02
CA ALA A 199 6.81 10.31 -3.87
C ALA A 199 7.96 11.30 -3.71
N ARG A 200 8.09 12.30 -4.59
CA ARG A 200 9.06 13.38 -4.38
C ARG A 200 8.62 14.24 -3.19
N VAL A 201 9.53 14.39 -2.23
CA VAL A 201 9.31 15.23 -1.05
C VAL A 201 9.31 16.70 -1.45
N ASN A 202 8.32 17.45 -0.98
CA ASN A 202 8.26 18.89 -1.06
C ASN A 202 8.43 19.47 0.35
N PHE A 203 9.60 20.03 0.64
CA PHE A 203 9.88 20.58 1.96
C PHE A 203 9.10 21.86 2.30
N SER A 204 8.36 22.45 1.35
CA SER A 204 7.39 23.52 1.66
C SER A 204 6.12 23.01 2.37
N GLU A 205 5.90 21.72 2.41
CA GLU A 205 4.84 21.08 3.21
C GLU A 205 5.28 20.98 4.69
N THR A 206 4.30 20.75 5.59
CA THR A 206 4.62 20.55 7.02
C THR A 206 5.37 19.25 7.25
N ALA A 207 6.25 19.22 8.25
CA ALA A 207 7.00 18.03 8.63
C ALA A 207 6.11 16.82 8.92
N THR A 208 4.94 17.02 9.53
CA THR A 208 3.96 15.96 9.79
C THR A 208 3.42 15.35 8.50
N LEU A 209 3.08 16.19 7.52
CA LEU A 209 2.61 15.68 6.23
C LEU A 209 3.71 14.92 5.47
N ILE A 210 4.94 15.45 5.51
CA ILE A 210 6.10 14.79 4.88
C ILE A 210 6.38 13.45 5.58
N GLN A 211 6.33 13.38 6.90
CA GLN A 211 6.47 12.13 7.64
C GLN A 211 5.44 11.10 7.20
N ARG A 212 4.16 11.44 7.16
CA ARG A 212 3.09 10.55 6.70
C ARG A 212 3.34 10.04 5.27
N LYS A 213 3.80 10.91 4.37
CA LYS A 213 4.18 10.51 2.99
C LYS A 213 5.35 9.52 2.98
N ILE A 214 6.40 9.75 3.79
CA ILE A 214 7.56 8.86 3.89
C ILE A 214 7.11 7.45 4.28
N TYR A 215 6.27 7.30 5.29
CA TYR A 215 5.80 6.01 5.76
C TYR A 215 4.74 5.40 4.84
N ALA A 216 3.86 6.20 4.26
CA ALA A 216 2.86 5.73 3.28
C ALA A 216 3.51 5.19 2.00
N PHE A 217 4.63 5.74 1.57
CA PHE A 217 5.35 5.30 0.36
C PHE A 217 6.41 4.22 0.61
N ASN A 218 6.57 3.74 1.83
CA ASN A 218 7.52 2.70 2.17
C ASN A 218 6.79 1.32 2.25
N PRO A 219 7.20 0.31 1.48
CA PRO A 219 8.45 0.16 0.75
C PRO A 219 8.46 0.67 -0.70
N GLU A 220 7.34 1.08 -1.27
CA GLU A 220 7.23 1.48 -2.68
C GLU A 220 6.19 2.60 -2.84
N PRO A 221 6.52 3.66 -3.64
CA PRO A 221 7.74 3.86 -4.46
C PRO A 221 8.96 4.40 -3.71
N VAL A 222 8.92 4.58 -2.41
CA VAL A 222 9.86 5.23 -1.48
C VAL A 222 9.94 6.74 -1.70
N ALA A 223 9.73 7.50 -0.63
CA ALA A 223 9.89 8.96 -0.66
C ALA A 223 11.32 9.35 -1.02
N TRP A 224 11.48 10.39 -1.84
CA TRP A 224 12.79 10.82 -2.31
C TRP A 224 12.85 12.34 -2.52
N CYS A 225 14.05 12.87 -2.43
CA CYS A 225 14.39 14.25 -2.73
C CYS A 225 15.74 14.29 -3.49
N LYS A 226 16.25 15.47 -3.77
CA LYS A 226 17.61 15.64 -4.29
C LYS A 226 18.55 16.21 -3.23
N ALA A 227 19.77 15.70 -3.23
CA ALA A 227 20.91 16.18 -2.47
C ALA A 227 22.03 16.47 -3.47
N GLU A 228 22.36 17.74 -3.73
CA GLU A 228 23.29 18.18 -4.79
C GLU A 228 22.98 17.54 -6.16
N GLY A 229 21.71 17.62 -6.57
CA GLY A 229 21.24 17.08 -7.85
C GLY A 229 21.13 15.56 -7.92
N LYS A 230 21.62 14.79 -6.93
CA LYS A 230 21.53 13.33 -6.86
C LYS A 230 20.32 12.90 -6.02
N GLU A 231 19.71 11.77 -6.38
CA GLU A 231 18.61 11.22 -5.62
C GLU A 231 19.03 10.77 -4.22
N LEU A 232 18.25 11.18 -3.22
CA LEU A 232 18.29 10.71 -1.84
C LEU A 232 16.93 10.12 -1.49
N ARG A 233 16.86 8.84 -1.20
CA ARG A 233 15.66 8.17 -0.69
C ARG A 233 15.58 8.29 0.81
N ILE A 234 14.37 8.52 1.35
CA ILE A 234 14.12 8.67 2.77
C ILE A 234 13.19 7.53 3.20
N PHE A 235 13.65 6.69 4.12
CA PHE A 235 12.91 5.52 4.60
C PHE A 235 12.27 5.73 5.96
N SER A 236 12.88 6.56 6.79
CA SER A 236 12.37 6.87 8.13
C SER A 236 12.72 8.30 8.51
N ALA A 237 11.74 8.96 9.12
CA ALA A 237 11.86 10.34 9.58
C ALA A 237 10.91 10.58 10.76
N ARG A 238 11.14 11.64 11.52
CA ARG A 238 10.29 12.07 12.63
C ARG A 238 9.99 13.56 12.52
N SER A 239 8.72 13.92 12.58
CA SER A 239 8.30 15.31 12.60
C SER A 239 8.42 15.92 14.02
N PHE A 240 8.85 17.16 14.05
CA PHE A 240 8.73 18.01 15.23
C PHE A 240 7.77 19.15 14.92
N GLY A 241 6.74 19.30 15.72
CA GLY A 241 5.82 20.43 15.63
C GLY A 241 6.51 21.76 16.01
N THR A 242 5.89 22.87 15.62
CA THR A 242 6.37 24.24 15.93
C THR A 242 6.51 24.50 17.42
N ILE A 243 5.74 23.82 18.28
CA ILE A 243 5.77 24.01 19.74
C ILE A 243 7.02 23.40 20.35
N ASP A 244 7.44 22.20 19.90
CA ASP A 244 8.66 21.54 20.40
C ASP A 244 9.93 22.22 19.89
N ALA A 245 9.85 22.89 18.75
CA ALA A 245 10.99 23.60 18.16
C ALA A 245 11.35 24.89 18.94
N LYS A 246 10.35 25.64 19.43
CA LYS A 246 10.56 26.89 20.20
C LYS A 246 11.15 26.64 21.59
N SER A 247 10.83 25.50 22.21
CA SER A 247 11.29 25.20 23.57
C SER A 247 12.75 24.75 23.68
N LYS A 248 13.47 24.52 22.57
CA LYS A 248 14.81 23.92 22.55
C LYS A 248 15.89 24.74 21.82
N GLY A 249 15.67 26.03 21.54
CA GLY A 249 16.71 26.93 21.00
C GLY A 249 17.25 26.49 19.61
N VAL A 250 16.47 25.81 18.80
CA VAL A 250 16.85 25.50 17.43
C VAL A 250 16.32 26.61 16.53
N ASP A 251 17.24 27.30 15.83
CA ASP A 251 16.93 28.40 14.92
C ASP A 251 15.90 27.98 13.85
N GLU A 252 15.17 28.96 13.31
CA GLU A 252 14.32 28.74 12.15
C GLU A 252 15.18 28.23 10.99
N LEU A 253 14.71 27.16 10.35
CA LEU A 253 15.33 26.59 9.14
C LEU A 253 14.41 26.86 7.96
N GLU A 254 14.99 27.31 6.87
CA GLU A 254 14.29 27.42 5.59
C GLU A 254 13.90 26.03 5.06
N PRO A 255 12.82 25.90 4.28
CA PRO A 255 12.44 24.63 3.65
C PRO A 255 13.60 23.98 2.87
N GLY A 256 13.93 22.75 3.24
CA GLY A 256 15.04 21.98 2.69
C GLY A 256 16.40 22.26 3.35
N GLU A 257 16.55 23.28 4.18
CA GLU A 257 17.80 23.59 4.89
C GLU A 257 18.11 22.52 5.93
N LEU A 258 19.37 22.06 5.94
CA LEU A 258 19.86 21.02 6.85
C LEU A 258 20.61 21.62 8.03
N LYS A 259 20.37 21.08 9.20
CA LYS A 259 21.14 21.38 10.41
C LYS A 259 21.40 20.12 11.24
N VAL A 260 22.64 19.92 11.65
CA VAL A 260 22.95 18.88 12.64
C VAL A 260 22.84 19.48 14.04
N SER A 261 22.01 18.87 14.88
CA SER A 261 21.85 19.28 16.27
C SER A 261 21.71 18.03 17.15
N GLN A 262 22.52 17.97 18.20
CA GLN A 262 22.53 16.85 19.16
C GLN A 262 22.63 15.46 18.49
N GLY A 263 23.45 15.32 17.46
CA GLY A 263 23.63 14.07 16.72
C GLY A 263 22.48 13.70 15.77
N ARG A 264 21.54 14.60 15.52
CA ARG A 264 20.38 14.42 14.62
C ARG A 264 20.51 15.29 13.39
N VAL A 265 20.05 14.80 12.26
CA VAL A 265 19.96 15.57 11.00
C VAL A 265 18.55 16.13 10.88
N LEU A 266 18.43 17.44 11.03
CA LEU A 266 17.16 18.16 10.92
C LEU A 266 17.05 18.84 9.57
N VAL A 267 15.85 18.86 9.00
CA VAL A 267 15.50 19.56 7.76
C VAL A 267 14.39 20.55 8.07
N GLY A 268 14.54 21.78 7.61
CA GLY A 268 13.49 22.79 7.64
C GLY A 268 12.33 22.39 6.74
N CYS A 269 11.11 22.60 7.22
CA CYS A 269 9.87 22.31 6.51
C CYS A 269 8.90 23.47 6.58
N GLY A 270 7.81 23.40 5.80
CA GLY A 270 6.80 24.44 5.77
C GLY A 270 6.22 24.76 7.15
N GLN A 271 5.75 25.99 7.32
CA GLN A 271 5.16 26.53 8.55
C GLN A 271 6.13 26.49 9.76
N GLY A 272 7.45 26.59 9.53
CA GLY A 272 8.47 26.56 10.58
C GLY A 272 8.60 25.21 11.28
N SER A 273 8.00 24.14 10.74
CA SER A 273 8.13 22.78 11.26
C SER A 273 9.47 22.16 10.84
N LYS A 274 9.89 21.10 11.53
CA LYS A 274 11.18 20.43 11.29
C LYS A 274 10.98 18.93 11.19
N LEU A 275 11.78 18.32 10.31
CA LEU A 275 11.81 16.88 10.11
C LEU A 275 13.20 16.34 10.47
N GLU A 276 13.27 15.40 11.40
CA GLU A 276 14.48 14.60 11.63
C GLU A 276 14.55 13.51 10.57
N LEU A 277 15.62 13.47 9.80
CA LEU A 277 15.93 12.31 8.96
C LEU A 277 16.59 11.24 9.82
N ILE A 278 16.08 10.00 9.72
CA ILE A 278 16.59 8.87 10.51
C ILE A 278 17.34 7.89 9.62
N GLU A 279 16.69 7.39 8.56
CA GLU A 279 17.28 6.44 7.63
C GLU A 279 17.13 6.90 6.19
N VAL A 280 18.23 6.91 5.46
CA VAL A 280 18.32 7.40 4.08
C VAL A 280 19.15 6.49 3.19
N GLN A 281 19.07 6.70 1.87
CA GLN A 281 19.87 6.00 0.88
C GLN A 281 20.20 6.93 -0.28
N SER A 282 21.47 7.19 -0.51
CA SER A 282 21.94 7.88 -1.73
C SER A 282 21.84 6.99 -2.96
N ALA A 283 21.75 7.60 -4.13
CA ALA A 283 21.76 6.90 -5.40
C ALA A 283 22.96 5.95 -5.51
N GLY A 284 22.70 4.66 -5.77
CA GLY A 284 23.73 3.62 -5.86
C GLY A 284 24.34 3.16 -4.53
N GLY A 285 24.02 3.82 -3.40
CA GLY A 285 24.49 3.47 -2.07
C GLY A 285 23.64 2.42 -1.36
N ARG A 286 24.02 2.13 -0.11
CA ARG A 286 23.23 1.30 0.83
C ARG A 286 22.39 2.21 1.75
N ARG A 287 21.35 1.66 2.35
CA ARG A 287 20.63 2.29 3.45
C ARG A 287 21.57 2.53 4.63
N MET A 288 21.47 3.68 5.27
CA MET A 288 22.28 4.06 6.42
C MET A 288 21.57 5.11 7.28
N ASN A 289 22.06 5.31 8.50
CA ASN A 289 21.59 6.40 9.35
C ASN A 289 21.87 7.75 8.70
N ALA A 290 20.93 8.69 8.82
CA ALA A 290 21.06 10.01 8.23
C ALA A 290 22.28 10.79 8.75
N ILE A 291 22.69 10.60 10.01
CA ILE A 291 23.87 11.25 10.57
C ILE A 291 25.18 10.77 9.89
N ASP A 292 25.28 9.48 9.57
CA ASP A 292 26.45 8.93 8.88
C ASP A 292 26.48 9.38 7.41
N TRP A 293 25.31 9.42 6.77
CA TRP A 293 25.17 9.99 5.43
C TRP A 293 25.60 11.45 5.41
N HIS A 294 25.13 12.28 6.36
CA HIS A 294 25.40 13.71 6.39
C HIS A 294 26.89 14.03 6.58
N ARG A 295 27.63 13.21 7.36
CA ARG A 295 29.10 13.37 7.51
C ARG A 295 29.85 13.29 6.18
N GLY A 296 29.36 12.53 5.24
CA GLY A 296 29.94 12.39 3.89
C GLY A 296 29.33 13.33 2.84
N PHE A 297 28.19 13.97 3.15
CA PHE A 297 27.46 14.80 2.21
C PHE A 297 28.06 16.23 2.12
N GLY A 298 28.34 16.85 3.25
CA GLY A 298 28.96 18.21 3.32
C GLY A 298 28.07 19.37 2.84
N GLY A 299 26.90 19.09 2.26
CA GLY A 299 25.94 20.10 1.81
C GLY A 299 25.01 20.58 2.91
N SER A 300 24.35 21.72 2.68
CA SER A 300 23.46 22.36 3.66
C SER A 300 21.98 22.36 3.25
N LYS A 301 21.63 21.84 2.07
CA LYS A 301 20.25 21.91 1.57
C LYS A 301 19.84 20.69 0.72
N LEU A 302 18.57 20.33 0.87
CA LEU A 302 17.85 19.35 0.03
C LEU A 302 16.84 20.05 -0.87
N GLU A 303 16.55 19.42 -2.05
CA GLU A 303 15.63 19.94 -3.07
C GLU A 303 14.45 18.99 -3.35
#